data_2217e75747bdd9e7e01d664ab13151f7
#
_entry.id   2217e75747bdd9e7e01d664ab13151f7
#
_cell.length_a   1.000
_cell.length_b   1.000
_cell.length_c   1.000
_cell.angle_alpha   90.00
_cell.angle_beta   90.00
_cell.angle_gamma   90.00
#
_symmetry.space_group_name_H-M   'P 1'
#
loop_
_entity.id
_entity.type
_entity.pdbx_description
1 polymer ?
#
loop_
_entity_poly.entity_id
_entity_poly.type
_entity_poly.pdbx_seq_one_letter_code
_entity_poly.pdbx_strand_id
1 'polypeptide(L)'
;MGLLFNVEDFNKVVKEYKLTSLYNKSDRLCGDADIDNYVVVNDVNCAWEYWFAALLAQHRMNRKTASSRDGAVAAEIINAITVVKDPTRMIVKSEARKMPMRYAVGELLWYLSGSNKLKDIGLFSSAWERMSDDGETVNSCYGHKIQHFYGFDQWQDVIDRLKADPNSRQAVIQIKNPRPMSEPTKDTPCTLSLQFLLRNGHLNLTTTMRSNDVWTGVPYDMFSFCSMQVMMAMTLGVDVGTYTHQAGSLHIYERNLPAGEKDPEGNNETQKPKLESGVQESSVKSNK
;
A
#
# COMPACT_ATOMS: atom_id res chain seq x y z
N MET A 1 -15.49 -15.35 -14.62
CA MET A 1 -14.91 -14.17 -13.95
C MET A 1 -14.23 -13.39 -15.06
N GLY A 2 -14.63 -12.13 -15.32
CA GLY A 2 -13.98 -11.33 -16.39
C GLY A 2 -12.68 -10.76 -15.88
N LEU A 3 -11.71 -10.57 -16.77
CA LEU A 3 -10.43 -9.89 -16.49
C LEU A 3 -10.68 -8.56 -15.74
N LEU A 4 -9.88 -8.25 -14.72
CA LEU A 4 -9.98 -6.99 -13.98
C LEU A 4 -9.68 -5.77 -14.87
N PHE A 5 -8.93 -5.96 -15.94
CA PHE A 5 -8.64 -4.92 -16.92
C PHE A 5 -8.51 -5.53 -18.33
N ASN A 6 -8.68 -4.67 -19.35
CA ASN A 6 -8.51 -5.07 -20.73
C ASN A 6 -7.00 -5.10 -21.06
N VAL A 7 -6.50 -6.25 -21.55
CA VAL A 7 -5.09 -6.44 -21.92
C VAL A 7 -4.66 -5.47 -23.02
N GLU A 8 -5.56 -5.14 -23.96
CA GLU A 8 -5.29 -4.18 -25.03
C GLU A 8 -5.08 -2.77 -24.47
N ASP A 9 -5.95 -2.32 -23.55
CA ASP A 9 -5.80 -1.04 -22.86
C ASP A 9 -4.57 -1.01 -21.97
N PHE A 10 -4.26 -2.10 -21.27
CA PHE A 10 -3.02 -2.24 -20.50
C PHE A 10 -1.78 -2.04 -21.39
N ASN A 11 -1.71 -2.76 -22.53
CA ASN A 11 -0.59 -2.64 -23.46
C ASN A 11 -0.48 -1.24 -24.06
N LYS A 12 -1.60 -0.56 -24.27
CA LYS A 12 -1.67 0.82 -24.76
C LYS A 12 -1.07 1.79 -23.74
N VAL A 13 -1.44 1.65 -22.47
CA VAL A 13 -0.85 2.42 -21.35
C VAL A 13 0.66 2.16 -21.26
N VAL A 14 1.10 0.91 -21.30
CA VAL A 14 2.53 0.54 -21.24
C VAL A 14 3.34 1.26 -22.32
N LYS A 15 2.82 1.34 -23.55
CA LYS A 15 3.48 2.05 -24.65
C LYS A 15 3.47 3.55 -24.47
N GLU A 16 2.31 4.12 -24.14
CA GLU A 16 2.08 5.55 -24.04
C GLU A 16 2.93 6.19 -22.94
N TYR A 17 3.00 5.54 -21.78
CA TYR A 17 3.77 6.02 -20.62
C TYR A 17 5.21 5.50 -20.57
N LYS A 18 5.68 4.80 -21.64
CA LYS A 18 7.04 4.26 -21.73
C LYS A 18 7.48 3.50 -20.49
N LEU A 19 6.64 2.57 -20.04
CA LEU A 19 6.90 1.76 -18.85
C LEU A 19 7.97 0.71 -19.19
N THR A 20 9.24 1.13 -19.19
CA THR A 20 10.35 0.42 -19.81
C THR A 20 10.67 -0.92 -19.15
N SER A 21 10.39 -1.07 -17.85
CA SER A 21 10.61 -2.34 -17.17
C SER A 21 9.67 -3.45 -17.65
N LEU A 22 8.54 -3.06 -18.25
CA LEU A 22 7.57 -3.98 -18.84
C LEU A 22 7.82 -4.24 -20.34
N TYR A 23 8.57 -3.36 -21.02
CA TYR A 23 8.89 -3.47 -22.44
C TYR A 23 9.99 -4.49 -22.76
N ASN A 24 11.00 -4.57 -21.90
CA ASN A 24 12.21 -5.39 -22.19
C ASN A 24 11.98 -6.89 -22.01
N LYS A 25 10.75 -7.31 -21.83
CA LYS A 25 10.38 -8.72 -21.76
C LYS A 25 9.43 -9.03 -22.91
N SER A 26 10.04 -9.33 -24.06
CA SER A 26 9.35 -9.87 -25.24
C SER A 26 8.68 -11.23 -24.99
N ASP A 27 8.88 -11.82 -23.83
CA ASP A 27 8.34 -13.09 -23.42
C ASP A 27 7.68 -12.99 -22.05
N ARG A 28 6.38 -12.76 -22.10
CA ARG A 28 5.39 -12.86 -21.03
C ARG A 28 5.41 -11.68 -20.03
N LEU A 29 4.32 -10.93 -20.00
CA LEU A 29 3.78 -10.42 -18.75
C LEU A 29 3.97 -11.54 -17.72
N CYS A 30 4.79 -11.30 -16.69
CA CYS A 30 5.07 -12.30 -15.67
C CYS A 30 3.79 -12.58 -14.89
N GLY A 31 3.09 -13.62 -15.22
CA GLY A 31 1.90 -14.10 -14.57
C GLY A 31 0.99 -14.77 -15.58
N ASP A 32 0.48 -15.94 -15.27
CA ASP A 32 -0.60 -16.53 -16.02
C ASP A 32 -1.76 -15.52 -16.07
N ALA A 33 -2.30 -15.30 -17.27
CA ALA A 33 -3.27 -14.25 -17.57
C ALA A 33 -4.62 -14.37 -16.82
N ASP A 34 -4.74 -15.30 -15.92
CA ASP A 34 -6.00 -15.64 -15.23
C ASP A 34 -6.10 -15.09 -13.79
N ILE A 35 -5.05 -14.45 -13.23
CA ILE A 35 -5.08 -13.90 -11.87
C ILE A 35 -4.73 -12.42 -11.90
N ASP A 36 -5.73 -11.60 -12.13
CA ASP A 36 -5.59 -10.16 -12.35
C ASP A 36 -5.12 -9.34 -11.13
N ASN A 37 -5.18 -9.94 -9.94
CA ASN A 37 -4.78 -9.28 -8.69
C ASN A 37 -3.48 -9.83 -8.09
N TYR A 38 -2.74 -10.68 -8.81
CA TYR A 38 -1.46 -11.24 -8.38
C TYR A 38 -0.38 -11.06 -9.43
N VAL A 39 0.78 -10.55 -9.02
CA VAL A 39 1.93 -10.38 -9.93
C VAL A 39 3.23 -10.75 -9.26
N VAL A 40 4.12 -11.41 -10.00
CA VAL A 40 5.51 -11.67 -9.60
C VAL A 40 6.42 -10.85 -10.48
N VAL A 41 7.21 -9.97 -9.88
CA VAL A 41 8.09 -9.01 -10.57
C VAL A 41 9.52 -9.11 -10.10
N ASN A 42 10.45 -8.53 -10.85
CA ASN A 42 11.85 -8.59 -10.47
C ASN A 42 12.20 -7.58 -9.37
N ASP A 43 11.63 -6.38 -9.41
CA ASP A 43 11.95 -5.28 -8.51
C ASP A 43 10.75 -4.35 -8.28
N VAL A 44 10.91 -3.37 -7.39
CA VAL A 44 9.86 -2.43 -7.03
C VAL A 44 9.46 -1.52 -8.19
N ASN A 45 10.40 -1.17 -9.09
CA ASN A 45 10.04 -0.38 -10.27
C ASN A 45 9.09 -1.14 -11.21
N CYS A 46 9.37 -2.42 -11.44
CA CYS A 46 8.47 -3.30 -12.21
C CYS A 46 7.09 -3.42 -11.55
N ALA A 47 7.04 -3.54 -10.20
CA ALA A 47 5.79 -3.58 -9.45
C ALA A 47 4.96 -2.32 -9.66
N TRP A 48 5.59 -1.16 -9.50
CA TRP A 48 4.92 0.13 -9.66
C TRP A 48 4.39 0.32 -11.08
N GLU A 49 5.20 0.07 -12.11
CA GLU A 49 4.80 0.21 -13.51
C GLU A 49 3.65 -0.72 -13.88
N TYR A 50 3.65 -1.96 -13.37
CA TYR A 50 2.57 -2.92 -13.61
C TYR A 50 1.24 -2.41 -13.03
N TRP A 51 1.22 -2.04 -11.75
CA TRP A 51 0.00 -1.61 -11.10
C TRP A 51 -0.51 -0.25 -11.61
N PHE A 52 0.40 0.64 -11.95
CA PHE A 52 0.04 1.90 -12.60
C PHE A 52 -0.68 1.65 -13.93
N ALA A 53 -0.15 0.78 -14.79
CA ALA A 53 -0.78 0.42 -16.05
C ALA A 53 -2.13 -0.26 -15.86
N ALA A 54 -2.23 -1.21 -14.92
CA ALA A 54 -3.45 -1.93 -14.64
C ALA A 54 -4.57 -0.99 -14.12
N LEU A 55 -4.24 -0.06 -13.23
CA LEU A 55 -5.21 0.90 -12.69
C LEU A 55 -5.66 1.93 -13.74
N LEU A 56 -4.75 2.38 -14.63
CA LEU A 56 -5.14 3.24 -15.74
C LEU A 56 -6.05 2.51 -16.74
N ALA A 57 -5.75 1.25 -17.04
CA ALA A 57 -6.61 0.44 -17.90
C ALA A 57 -8.01 0.26 -17.27
N GLN A 58 -8.09 0.05 -15.96
CA GLN A 58 -9.36 0.03 -15.22
C GLN A 58 -10.11 1.36 -15.30
N HIS A 59 -9.40 2.46 -15.10
CA HIS A 59 -9.97 3.81 -15.20
C HIS A 59 -10.57 4.07 -16.58
N ARG A 60 -9.85 3.71 -17.66
CA ARG A 60 -10.34 3.82 -19.05
C ARG A 60 -11.58 2.97 -19.34
N MET A 61 -11.76 1.87 -18.60
CA MET A 61 -12.99 1.05 -18.65
C MET A 61 -14.14 1.63 -17.80
N ASN A 62 -14.00 2.83 -17.27
CA ASN A 62 -14.95 3.49 -16.37
C ASN A 62 -15.30 2.69 -15.11
N ARG A 63 -14.36 1.88 -14.63
CA ARG A 63 -14.49 1.13 -13.36
C ARG A 63 -13.95 1.98 -12.22
N LYS A 64 -14.82 2.77 -11.61
CA LYS A 64 -14.48 3.78 -10.61
C LYS A 64 -15.17 3.48 -9.29
N THR A 65 -14.50 3.81 -8.19
CA THR A 65 -15.01 3.69 -6.82
C THR A 65 -14.88 5.05 -6.14
N ALA A 66 -15.88 5.46 -5.39
CA ALA A 66 -15.80 6.69 -4.59
C ALA A 66 -15.17 6.40 -3.22
N SER A 67 -14.24 7.25 -2.78
CA SER A 67 -13.71 7.22 -1.43
C SER A 67 -14.80 7.62 -0.43
N SER A 68 -14.89 6.88 0.70
CA SER A 68 -15.82 7.21 1.78
C SER A 68 -15.40 8.46 2.58
N ARG A 69 -14.13 8.87 2.49
CA ARG A 69 -13.59 9.97 3.30
C ARG A 69 -13.95 11.34 2.73
N ASP A 70 -13.74 11.55 1.43
CA ASP A 70 -13.82 12.84 0.77
C ASP A 70 -14.62 12.82 -0.55
N GLY A 71 -15.23 11.68 -0.87
CA GLY A 71 -15.94 11.48 -2.14
C GLY A 71 -15.03 11.44 -3.36
N ALA A 72 -13.71 11.44 -3.18
CA ALA A 72 -12.77 11.39 -4.29
C ALA A 72 -12.92 10.06 -5.06
N VAL A 73 -12.98 10.19 -6.39
CA VAL A 73 -13.09 9.03 -7.28
C VAL A 73 -11.71 8.41 -7.50
N ALA A 74 -11.69 7.08 -7.54
CA ALA A 74 -10.48 6.29 -7.78
C ALA A 74 -10.76 5.09 -8.68
N ALA A 75 -9.78 4.65 -9.45
CA ALA A 75 -9.74 3.29 -9.96
C ALA A 75 -9.15 2.38 -8.89
N GLU A 76 -9.67 1.14 -8.74
CA GLU A 76 -9.35 0.26 -7.64
C GLU A 76 -9.21 -1.20 -8.08
N ILE A 77 -8.23 -1.90 -7.52
CA ILE A 77 -8.06 -3.35 -7.61
C ILE A 77 -8.12 -3.94 -6.19
N ILE A 78 -9.05 -4.85 -5.98
CA ILE A 78 -9.26 -5.49 -4.68
C ILE A 78 -8.28 -6.65 -4.50
N ASN A 79 -7.67 -6.76 -3.31
CA ASN A 79 -6.74 -7.83 -2.93
C ASN A 79 -5.54 -7.95 -3.88
N ALA A 80 -4.91 -6.82 -4.20
CA ALA A 80 -3.70 -6.81 -5.02
C ALA A 80 -2.52 -7.42 -4.26
N ILE A 81 -1.85 -8.40 -4.88
CA ILE A 81 -0.69 -9.11 -4.31
C ILE A 81 0.48 -8.99 -5.26
N THR A 82 1.60 -8.51 -4.74
CA THR A 82 2.85 -8.37 -5.46
C THR A 82 3.94 -9.19 -4.80
N VAL A 83 4.64 -10.01 -5.56
CA VAL A 83 5.87 -10.67 -5.11
C VAL A 83 7.06 -10.05 -5.84
N VAL A 84 7.93 -9.39 -5.10
CA VAL A 84 9.18 -8.78 -5.59
C VAL A 84 10.32 -9.76 -5.33
N LYS A 85 11.00 -10.19 -6.40
CA LYS A 85 12.10 -11.17 -6.32
C LYS A 85 13.38 -10.59 -5.73
N ASP A 86 13.68 -9.34 -6.09
CA ASP A 86 14.86 -8.60 -5.61
C ASP A 86 14.44 -7.29 -4.93
N PRO A 87 14.11 -7.31 -3.63
CA PRO A 87 13.70 -6.11 -2.89
C PRO A 87 14.86 -5.14 -2.62
N THR A 88 16.12 -5.50 -2.91
CA THR A 88 17.24 -4.56 -2.81
C THR A 88 17.17 -3.47 -3.88
N ARG A 89 16.43 -3.72 -4.97
CA ARG A 89 16.14 -2.77 -6.03
C ARG A 89 14.80 -2.07 -5.78
N MET A 90 14.76 -1.26 -4.73
CA MET A 90 13.55 -0.71 -4.14
C MET A 90 13.14 0.69 -4.65
N ILE A 91 13.88 1.28 -5.59
CA ILE A 91 13.62 2.64 -6.07
C ILE A 91 12.78 2.63 -7.35
N VAL A 92 11.68 3.37 -7.34
CA VAL A 92 10.88 3.63 -8.55
C VAL A 92 11.60 4.64 -9.44
N LYS A 93 11.94 4.22 -10.66
CA LYS A 93 12.72 4.99 -11.66
C LYS A 93 11.95 5.20 -12.97
N SER A 94 10.63 5.06 -12.95
CA SER A 94 9.81 5.20 -14.15
C SER A 94 9.84 6.63 -14.69
N GLU A 95 9.84 6.79 -16.04
CA GLU A 95 9.69 8.11 -16.67
C GLU A 95 8.33 8.75 -16.35
N ALA A 96 7.30 7.93 -16.15
CA ALA A 96 5.96 8.38 -15.81
C ALA A 96 5.89 9.04 -14.41
N ARG A 97 6.81 8.69 -13.51
CA ARG A 97 6.82 9.23 -12.14
C ARG A 97 8.24 9.27 -11.56
N LYS A 98 8.65 10.47 -11.19
CA LYS A 98 9.89 10.66 -10.41
C LYS A 98 9.57 10.51 -8.92
N MET A 99 10.27 9.58 -8.26
CA MET A 99 10.17 9.40 -6.81
C MET A 99 11.05 10.43 -6.09
N PRO A 100 10.49 11.36 -5.28
CA PRO A 100 11.28 12.30 -4.48
C PRO A 100 12.06 11.58 -3.38
N MET A 101 13.34 11.30 -3.62
CA MET A 101 14.20 10.55 -2.68
C MET A 101 14.34 11.24 -1.32
N ARG A 102 14.35 12.60 -1.29
CA ARG A 102 14.37 13.34 -0.02
C ARG A 102 13.20 12.95 0.89
N TYR A 103 12.01 12.81 0.34
CA TYR A 103 10.84 12.40 1.10
C TYR A 103 10.94 10.92 1.50
N ALA A 104 11.28 10.02 0.57
CA ALA A 104 11.38 8.58 0.84
C ALA A 104 12.37 8.28 1.99
N VAL A 105 13.56 8.89 1.93
CA VAL A 105 14.57 8.73 2.98
C VAL A 105 14.11 9.40 4.28
N GLY A 106 13.49 10.58 4.20
CA GLY A 106 12.97 11.29 5.38
C GLY A 106 11.89 10.50 6.12
N GLU A 107 10.96 9.88 5.39
CA GLU A 107 9.92 9.04 5.97
C GLU A 107 10.51 7.77 6.60
N LEU A 108 11.45 7.10 5.91
CA LEU A 108 12.18 5.96 6.49
C LEU A 108 12.91 6.33 7.79
N LEU A 109 13.65 7.44 7.79
CA LEU A 109 14.35 7.91 8.99
C LEU A 109 13.37 8.24 10.13
N TRP A 110 12.21 8.80 9.80
CA TRP A 110 11.15 9.03 10.79
C TRP A 110 10.65 7.71 11.38
N TYR A 111 10.44 6.67 10.58
CA TYR A 111 10.07 5.34 11.09
C TYR A 111 11.18 4.77 11.99
N LEU A 112 12.43 4.85 11.56
CA LEU A 112 13.58 4.33 12.34
C LEU A 112 13.79 5.09 13.66
N SER A 113 13.42 6.37 13.73
CA SER A 113 13.53 7.18 14.94
C SER A 113 12.52 6.82 16.03
N GLY A 114 11.45 6.09 15.70
CA GLY A 114 10.34 5.80 16.63
C GLY A 114 9.51 7.03 17.03
N SER A 115 9.81 8.21 16.49
CA SER A 115 9.05 9.43 16.78
C SER A 115 7.67 9.40 16.13
N ASN A 116 6.64 9.86 16.85
CA ASN A 116 5.32 10.14 16.31
C ASN A 116 5.05 11.65 16.13
N LYS A 117 6.07 12.50 16.31
CA LYS A 117 5.89 13.95 16.27
C LYS A 117 5.70 14.45 14.84
N LEU A 118 4.64 15.25 14.65
CA LEU A 118 4.32 15.90 13.39
C LEU A 118 5.48 16.78 12.90
N LYS A 119 6.15 17.51 13.79
CA LYS A 119 7.29 18.38 13.44
C LYS A 119 8.45 17.65 12.77
N ASP A 120 8.65 16.36 13.07
CA ASP A 120 9.79 15.60 12.54
C ASP A 120 9.54 15.20 11.07
N ILE A 121 8.35 14.70 10.75
CA ILE A 121 7.98 14.38 9.36
C ILE A 121 7.59 15.62 8.55
N GLY A 122 7.11 16.67 9.21
CA GLY A 122 6.77 17.96 8.60
C GLY A 122 7.95 18.63 7.88
N LEU A 123 9.19 18.32 8.29
CA LEU A 123 10.42 18.76 7.60
C LEU A 123 10.51 18.24 6.15
N PHE A 124 9.84 17.15 5.84
CA PHE A 124 9.88 16.49 4.55
C PHE A 124 8.58 16.67 3.74
N SER A 125 7.43 16.80 4.42
CA SER A 125 6.14 17.03 3.77
C SER A 125 5.12 17.65 4.71
N SER A 126 4.57 18.81 4.33
CA SER A 126 3.46 19.47 5.03
C SER A 126 2.11 18.72 4.88
N ALA A 127 2.04 17.70 4.00
CA ALA A 127 0.82 16.92 3.85
C ALA A 127 0.38 16.25 5.16
N TRP A 128 1.32 15.94 6.04
CA TRP A 128 1.07 15.32 7.34
C TRP A 128 0.32 16.22 8.34
N GLU A 129 0.37 17.55 8.16
CA GLU A 129 -0.42 18.50 8.97
C GLU A 129 -1.93 18.19 8.90
N ARG A 130 -2.41 17.79 7.74
CA ARG A 130 -3.83 17.44 7.53
C ARG A 130 -4.21 16.08 8.15
N MET A 131 -3.22 15.25 8.46
CA MET A 131 -3.40 13.92 9.02
C MET A 131 -3.34 13.92 10.56
N SER A 132 -2.83 15.00 11.17
CA SER A 132 -2.77 15.11 12.63
C SER A 132 -4.13 15.49 13.21
N ASP A 133 -4.55 14.76 14.27
CA ASP A 133 -5.78 15.07 15.01
C ASP A 133 -5.58 16.22 16.00
N ASP A 134 -4.40 16.32 16.61
CA ASP A 134 -4.03 17.25 17.68
C ASP A 134 -3.09 18.38 17.23
N GLY A 135 -2.55 18.31 16.00
CA GLY A 135 -1.54 19.23 15.49
C GLY A 135 -0.11 18.96 16.00
N GLU A 136 0.10 17.92 16.79
CA GLU A 136 1.38 17.58 17.41
C GLU A 136 1.87 16.19 17.04
N THR A 137 0.98 15.22 16.89
CA THR A 137 1.30 13.82 16.64
C THR A 137 0.60 13.26 15.40
N VAL A 138 1.12 12.14 14.90
CA VAL A 138 0.58 11.39 13.76
C VAL A 138 0.25 9.96 14.20
N ASN A 139 -1.01 9.55 14.04
CA ASN A 139 -1.49 8.24 14.50
C ASN A 139 -0.91 7.08 13.71
N SER A 140 -0.66 7.27 12.41
CA SER A 140 -0.12 6.22 11.54
C SER A 140 1.42 6.17 11.51
N CYS A 141 2.12 6.80 12.45
CA CYS A 141 3.56 6.66 12.52
C CYS A 141 3.96 5.20 12.78
N TYR A 142 4.40 4.51 11.73
CA TYR A 142 4.75 3.09 11.81
C TYR A 142 5.92 2.83 12.77
N GLY A 143 6.95 3.69 12.76
CA GLY A 143 8.09 3.56 13.65
C GLY A 143 7.71 3.59 15.12
N HIS A 144 6.84 4.50 15.53
CA HIS A 144 6.32 4.57 16.89
C HIS A 144 5.50 3.32 17.27
N LYS A 145 4.69 2.82 16.32
CA LYS A 145 3.93 1.58 16.50
C LYS A 145 4.84 0.37 16.67
N ILE A 146 5.95 0.33 15.96
CA ILE A 146 6.93 -0.75 16.04
C ILE A 146 7.68 -0.74 17.37
N GLN A 147 8.16 0.44 17.82
CA GLN A 147 9.16 0.53 18.90
C GLN A 147 8.56 0.84 20.27
N HIS A 148 7.42 1.55 20.35
CA HIS A 148 6.98 2.12 21.62
C HIS A 148 5.50 1.91 21.96
N PHE A 149 4.62 1.93 20.96
CA PHE A 149 3.17 2.04 21.17
C PHE A 149 2.58 0.92 22.04
N TYR A 150 3.10 -0.30 21.92
CA TYR A 150 2.61 -1.47 22.64
C TYR A 150 3.34 -1.72 23.97
N GLY A 151 4.22 -0.81 24.40
CA GLY A 151 4.99 -0.94 25.63
C GLY A 151 6.23 -1.83 25.53
N PHE A 152 6.56 -2.29 24.34
CA PHE A 152 7.78 -3.05 24.01
C PHE A 152 8.21 -2.79 22.57
N ASP A 153 9.47 -3.12 22.27
CA ASP A 153 10.05 -2.99 20.93
C ASP A 153 9.79 -4.26 20.11
N GLN A 154 8.80 -4.22 19.21
CA GLN A 154 8.45 -5.33 18.33
C GLN A 154 9.58 -5.68 17.34
N TRP A 155 10.42 -4.69 16.97
CA TRP A 155 11.56 -4.94 16.09
C TRP A 155 12.60 -5.84 16.76
N GLN A 156 12.96 -5.51 18.01
CA GLN A 156 13.87 -6.33 18.80
C GLN A 156 13.29 -7.71 19.10
N ASP A 157 11.98 -7.79 19.41
CA ASP A 157 11.29 -9.06 19.67
C ASP A 157 11.34 -10.00 18.46
N VAL A 158 11.17 -9.48 17.24
CA VAL A 158 11.32 -10.26 15.99
C VAL A 158 12.74 -10.76 15.82
N ILE A 159 13.76 -9.94 16.09
CA ILE A 159 15.18 -10.35 16.04
C ILE A 159 15.43 -11.52 17.01
N ASP A 160 15.00 -11.36 18.25
CA ASP A 160 15.22 -12.36 19.30
C ASP A 160 14.48 -13.66 18.99
N ARG A 161 13.25 -13.56 18.47
CA ARG A 161 12.45 -14.70 18.03
C ARG A 161 13.13 -15.49 16.92
N LEU A 162 13.63 -14.81 15.88
CA LEU A 162 14.27 -15.48 14.73
C LEU A 162 15.66 -16.01 15.07
N LYS A 163 16.37 -15.41 16.04
CA LYS A 163 17.62 -15.96 16.58
C LYS A 163 17.38 -17.23 17.40
N ALA A 164 16.32 -17.26 18.21
CA ALA A 164 15.95 -18.41 19.03
C ALA A 164 15.38 -19.56 18.21
N ASP A 165 14.54 -19.25 17.22
CA ASP A 165 13.90 -20.20 16.29
C ASP A 165 13.87 -19.64 14.88
N PRO A 166 14.87 -19.95 14.04
CA PRO A 166 14.91 -19.49 12.65
C PRO A 166 13.71 -19.94 11.80
N ASN A 167 13.02 -21.02 12.20
CA ASN A 167 11.85 -21.52 11.48
C ASN A 167 10.53 -20.93 11.99
N SER A 168 10.57 -20.03 12.96
CA SER A 168 9.39 -19.41 13.54
C SER A 168 8.47 -18.80 12.49
N ARG A 169 7.17 -18.91 12.74
CA ARG A 169 6.09 -18.24 11.99
C ARG A 169 5.45 -17.11 12.81
N GLN A 170 6.03 -16.83 14.00
CA GLN A 170 5.51 -15.85 14.96
C GLN A 170 6.21 -14.49 14.88
N ALA A 171 7.21 -14.33 14.00
CA ALA A 171 7.94 -13.08 13.80
C ALA A 171 7.06 -12.07 13.05
N VAL A 172 6.11 -11.47 13.76
CA VAL A 172 5.09 -10.56 13.23
C VAL A 172 5.09 -9.25 14.00
N ILE A 173 5.18 -8.15 13.28
CA ILE A 173 5.02 -6.78 13.79
C ILE A 173 3.60 -6.32 13.47
N GLN A 174 2.85 -5.84 14.47
CA GLN A 174 1.52 -5.27 14.33
C GLN A 174 1.62 -3.75 14.25
N ILE A 175 1.12 -3.18 13.17
CA ILE A 175 1.10 -1.71 12.97
C ILE A 175 -0.26 -1.15 13.38
N LYS A 176 -1.34 -1.69 12.79
CA LYS A 176 -2.69 -1.22 13.09
C LYS A 176 -3.17 -1.81 14.42
N ASN A 177 -3.38 -0.95 15.42
CA ASN A 177 -4.04 -1.34 16.67
C ASN A 177 -5.56 -1.41 16.52
N PRO A 178 -6.24 -2.31 17.24
CA PRO A 178 -7.68 -2.31 17.36
C PRO A 178 -8.17 -1.00 18.02
N ARG A 179 -9.21 -0.40 17.45
CA ARG A 179 -9.95 0.72 18.03
C ARG A 179 -11.37 0.71 17.48
N PRO A 180 -12.37 1.27 18.20
CA PRO A 180 -13.71 1.42 17.65
C PRO A 180 -13.70 2.21 16.34
N MET A 181 -14.40 1.71 15.32
CA MET A 181 -14.47 2.38 14.01
C MET A 181 -15.29 3.68 14.07
N SER A 182 -16.12 3.84 15.12
CA SER A 182 -16.91 5.05 15.39
C SER A 182 -16.09 6.20 15.96
N GLU A 183 -14.89 5.95 16.49
CA GLU A 183 -14.03 7.02 16.97
C GLU A 183 -13.49 7.84 15.80
N PRO A 184 -13.78 9.16 15.76
CA PRO A 184 -13.29 10.01 14.68
C PRO A 184 -11.77 10.11 14.74
N THR A 185 -11.13 10.00 13.59
CA THR A 185 -9.70 10.27 13.40
C THR A 185 -9.43 10.66 11.95
N LYS A 186 -8.54 11.60 11.75
CA LYS A 186 -8.07 12.00 10.41
C LYS A 186 -7.14 10.95 9.82
N ASP A 187 -6.50 10.14 10.66
CA ASP A 187 -5.44 9.23 10.25
C ASP A 187 -5.57 7.85 10.92
N THR A 188 -5.70 6.84 10.09
CA THR A 188 -5.69 5.42 10.49
C THR A 188 -4.64 4.69 9.68
N PRO A 189 -3.72 3.94 10.31
CA PRO A 189 -2.68 3.21 9.60
C PRO A 189 -3.22 2.41 8.42
N CYS A 190 -2.59 2.56 7.25
CA CYS A 190 -2.88 1.74 6.08
C CYS A 190 -2.27 0.35 6.21
N THR A 191 -1.07 0.26 6.77
CA THR A 191 -0.40 -1.01 7.06
C THR A 191 -1.02 -1.68 8.27
N LEU A 192 -1.30 -2.98 8.14
CA LEU A 192 -1.84 -3.82 9.20
C LEU A 192 -0.71 -4.53 9.95
N SER A 193 0.18 -5.21 9.22
CA SER A 193 1.26 -6.01 9.80
C SER A 193 2.42 -6.24 8.84
N LEU A 194 3.57 -6.58 9.42
CA LEU A 194 4.78 -7.05 8.74
C LEU A 194 5.09 -8.44 9.28
N GLN A 195 5.24 -9.46 8.44
CA GLN A 195 5.64 -10.80 8.84
C GLN A 195 6.96 -11.18 8.21
N PHE A 196 7.94 -11.53 9.05
CA PHE A 196 9.26 -12.00 8.66
C PHE A 196 9.34 -13.52 8.72
N LEU A 197 9.82 -14.15 7.65
CA LEU A 197 9.97 -15.59 7.54
C LEU A 197 11.37 -15.92 7.02
N LEU A 198 12.22 -16.48 7.90
CA LEU A 198 13.53 -16.96 7.49
C LEU A 198 13.40 -18.40 6.97
N ARG A 199 13.75 -18.62 5.70
CA ARG A 199 13.69 -19.93 5.04
C ARG A 199 14.90 -20.12 4.15
N ASN A 200 15.59 -21.26 4.31
CA ASN A 200 16.77 -21.62 3.52
C ASN A 200 17.86 -20.53 3.50
N GLY A 201 18.08 -19.86 4.63
CA GLY A 201 19.06 -18.77 4.76
C GLY A 201 18.61 -17.42 4.18
N HIS A 202 17.36 -17.30 3.68
CA HIS A 202 16.82 -16.06 3.11
C HIS A 202 15.67 -15.52 3.97
N LEU A 203 15.75 -14.24 4.32
CA LEU A 203 14.70 -13.53 5.06
C LEU A 203 13.65 -12.96 4.10
N ASN A 204 12.47 -13.57 4.11
CA ASN A 204 11.31 -13.08 3.35
C ASN A 204 10.48 -12.15 4.23
N LEU A 205 9.87 -11.12 3.61
CA LEU A 205 8.96 -10.20 4.26
C LEU A 205 7.61 -10.18 3.54
N THR A 206 6.53 -10.30 4.30
CA THR A 206 5.17 -10.02 3.82
C THR A 206 4.62 -8.81 4.56
N THR A 207 4.22 -7.79 3.80
CA THR A 207 3.50 -6.62 4.29
C THR A 207 2.03 -6.74 3.91
N THR A 208 1.13 -6.57 4.89
CA THR A 208 -0.32 -6.53 4.66
C THR A 208 -0.84 -5.13 4.93
N MET A 209 -1.50 -4.55 3.93
CA MET A 209 -2.13 -3.23 4.00
C MET A 209 -3.63 -3.33 3.74
N ARG A 210 -4.45 -2.53 4.48
CA ARG A 210 -5.89 -2.42 4.17
C ARG A 210 -6.14 -1.64 2.89
N SER A 211 -5.23 -0.71 2.55
CA SER A 211 -5.38 0.22 1.44
C SER A 211 -4.02 0.78 1.04
N ASN A 212 -3.73 0.93 -0.25
CA ASN A 212 -2.53 1.59 -0.73
C ASN A 212 -2.78 2.35 -2.04
N ASP A 213 -2.36 3.61 -2.10
CA ASP A 213 -2.42 4.45 -3.30
C ASP A 213 -1.15 4.20 -4.14
N VAL A 214 -1.32 3.79 -5.40
CA VAL A 214 -0.17 3.50 -6.28
C VAL A 214 0.69 4.73 -6.56
N TRP A 215 0.11 5.92 -6.51
CA TRP A 215 0.84 7.16 -6.80
C TRP A 215 1.55 7.75 -5.59
N THR A 216 0.86 7.84 -4.45
CA THR A 216 1.37 8.51 -3.25
C THR A 216 1.81 7.57 -2.13
N GLY A 217 1.46 6.28 -2.19
CA GLY A 217 1.79 5.27 -1.18
C GLY A 217 2.84 4.26 -1.65
N VAL A 218 2.51 3.45 -2.65
CA VAL A 218 3.33 2.30 -3.10
C VAL A 218 4.84 2.60 -3.22
N PRO A 219 5.29 3.72 -3.85
CA PRO A 219 6.71 3.98 -3.99
C PRO A 219 7.44 4.11 -2.65
N TYR A 220 6.81 4.74 -1.67
CA TYR A 220 7.41 5.02 -0.37
C TYR A 220 7.24 3.85 0.60
N ASP A 221 6.07 3.22 0.60
CA ASP A 221 5.81 2.04 1.42
C ASP A 221 6.73 0.87 1.05
N MET A 222 6.82 0.54 -0.26
CA MET A 222 7.72 -0.52 -0.72
C MET A 222 9.18 -0.16 -0.49
N PHE A 223 9.60 1.11 -0.67
CA PHE A 223 10.94 1.56 -0.34
C PHE A 223 11.25 1.35 1.13
N SER A 224 10.37 1.79 2.02
CA SER A 224 10.57 1.70 3.47
C SER A 224 10.57 0.24 3.95
N PHE A 225 9.61 -0.58 3.51
CA PHE A 225 9.53 -1.97 3.95
C PHE A 225 10.63 -2.86 3.38
N CYS A 226 11.04 -2.66 2.12
CA CYS A 226 12.20 -3.33 1.55
C CYS A 226 13.49 -2.92 2.28
N SER A 227 13.66 -1.62 2.62
CA SER A 227 14.79 -1.16 3.44
C SER A 227 14.80 -1.83 4.81
N MET A 228 13.66 -1.93 5.47
CA MET A 228 13.51 -2.63 6.75
C MET A 228 13.83 -4.12 6.61
N GLN A 229 13.41 -4.79 5.53
CA GLN A 229 13.78 -6.18 5.26
C GLN A 229 15.29 -6.35 5.14
N VAL A 230 15.96 -5.49 4.37
CA VAL A 230 17.42 -5.51 4.22
C VAL A 230 18.11 -5.30 5.57
N MET A 231 17.69 -4.32 6.37
CA MET A 231 18.26 -4.05 7.69
C MET A 231 18.07 -5.25 8.64
N MET A 232 16.90 -5.88 8.63
CA MET A 232 16.63 -7.07 9.46
C MET A 232 17.51 -8.25 9.02
N ALA A 233 17.65 -8.50 7.71
CA ALA A 233 18.50 -9.56 7.16
C ALA A 233 19.97 -9.34 7.55
N MET A 234 20.49 -8.10 7.44
CA MET A 234 21.83 -7.74 7.88
C MET A 234 22.04 -7.99 9.39
N THR A 235 21.06 -7.61 10.22
CA THR A 235 21.11 -7.81 11.69
C THR A 235 21.13 -9.28 12.07
N LEU A 236 20.44 -10.12 11.30
CA LEU A 236 20.40 -11.57 11.50
C LEU A 236 21.58 -12.31 10.85
N GLY A 237 22.37 -11.64 9.99
CA GLY A 237 23.46 -12.24 9.24
C GLY A 237 23.01 -13.24 8.18
N VAL A 238 21.88 -12.97 7.51
CA VAL A 238 21.27 -13.84 6.50
C VAL A 238 21.04 -13.09 5.19
N ASP A 239 20.77 -13.84 4.12
CA ASP A 239 20.47 -13.26 2.81
C ASP A 239 19.05 -12.65 2.76
N VAL A 240 18.87 -11.67 1.90
CA VAL A 240 17.55 -11.07 1.63
C VAL A 240 16.77 -11.99 0.71
N GLY A 241 15.58 -12.38 1.12
CA GLY A 241 14.63 -13.18 0.34
C GLY A 241 13.66 -12.32 -0.48
N THR A 242 12.49 -12.88 -0.81
CA THR A 242 11.44 -12.15 -1.53
C THR A 242 10.68 -11.19 -0.61
N TYR A 243 10.14 -10.12 -1.21
CA TYR A 243 9.20 -9.22 -0.57
C TYR A 243 7.80 -9.44 -1.14
N THR A 244 6.81 -9.66 -0.30
CA THR A 244 5.41 -9.75 -0.70
C THR A 244 4.63 -8.56 -0.16
N HIS A 245 3.95 -7.84 -1.05
CA HIS A 245 3.10 -6.70 -0.71
C HIS A 245 1.64 -7.05 -1.02
N GLN A 246 0.80 -7.01 0.01
CA GLN A 246 -0.64 -7.25 -0.10
C GLN A 246 -1.39 -5.97 0.23
N ALA A 247 -2.25 -5.52 -0.69
CA ALA A 247 -3.15 -4.39 -0.48
C ALA A 247 -4.60 -4.83 -0.66
N GLY A 248 -5.41 -4.72 0.40
CA GLY A 248 -6.85 -5.01 0.34
C GLY A 248 -7.56 -4.15 -0.71
N SER A 249 -7.15 -2.88 -0.80
CA SER A 249 -7.55 -1.93 -1.85
C SER A 249 -6.29 -1.26 -2.41
N LEU A 250 -5.89 -1.62 -3.61
CA LEU A 250 -4.87 -0.89 -4.37
C LEU A 250 -5.57 0.07 -5.33
N HIS A 251 -5.26 1.36 -5.27
CA HIS A 251 -6.02 2.36 -6.01
C HIS A 251 -5.16 3.50 -6.53
N ILE A 252 -5.72 4.27 -7.46
CA ILE A 252 -5.21 5.58 -7.90
C ILE A 252 -6.37 6.58 -7.93
N TYR A 253 -6.21 7.72 -7.27
CA TYR A 253 -7.21 8.79 -7.31
C TYR A 253 -7.14 9.56 -8.62
N GLU A 254 -8.30 9.99 -9.15
CA GLU A 254 -8.39 10.81 -10.39
C GLU A 254 -7.52 12.07 -10.34
N ARG A 255 -7.38 12.69 -9.15
CA ARG A 255 -6.50 13.86 -8.98
C ARG A 255 -5.04 13.57 -9.29
N ASN A 256 -4.61 12.30 -9.15
CA ASN A 256 -3.24 11.84 -9.37
C ASN A 256 -3.02 11.24 -10.76
N LEU A 257 -4.08 11.16 -11.57
CA LEU A 257 -3.95 10.72 -12.96
C LEU A 257 -3.17 11.73 -13.79
N PRO A 258 -2.45 11.28 -14.83
CA PRO A 258 -1.88 12.16 -15.85
C PRO A 258 -2.96 13.07 -16.46
N ALA A 259 -2.56 14.26 -16.90
CA ALA A 259 -3.52 15.28 -17.38
C ALA A 259 -4.43 14.79 -18.51
N GLY A 260 -3.94 13.92 -19.41
CA GLY A 260 -4.72 13.33 -20.50
C GLY A 260 -5.73 12.26 -20.10
N GLU A 261 -5.68 11.79 -18.84
CA GLU A 261 -6.57 10.75 -18.30
C GLU A 261 -7.68 11.32 -17.40
N LYS A 262 -7.62 12.60 -17.09
CA LYS A 262 -8.65 13.27 -16.29
C LYS A 262 -9.85 13.56 -17.17
N ASP A 263 -11.07 13.24 -16.70
CA ASP A 263 -12.29 13.63 -17.37
C ASP A 263 -12.33 15.16 -17.52
N PRO A 264 -12.39 15.72 -18.74
CA PRO A 264 -12.44 17.16 -18.94
C PRO A 264 -13.78 17.78 -18.48
N GLU A 265 -14.82 16.97 -18.38
CA GLU A 265 -16.13 17.35 -17.88
C GLU A 265 -16.36 16.59 -16.57
N GLY A 266 -16.09 17.27 -15.45
CA GLY A 266 -16.40 16.73 -14.12
C GLY A 266 -17.91 16.53 -13.95
N ASN A 267 -18.48 15.54 -14.60
CA ASN A 267 -19.83 15.05 -14.31
C ASN A 267 -19.79 14.33 -12.96
N ASN A 268 -19.70 15.13 -11.89
CA ASN A 268 -19.94 14.71 -10.52
C ASN A 268 -21.43 14.36 -10.29
N GLU A 269 -21.99 13.49 -11.12
CA GLU A 269 -23.19 12.75 -10.72
C GLU A 269 -22.73 11.56 -9.86
N THR A 270 -22.29 11.84 -8.66
CA THR A 270 -22.24 10.87 -7.60
C THR A 270 -23.65 10.36 -7.33
N GLN A 271 -24.05 9.27 -8.00
CA GLN A 271 -25.16 8.46 -7.52
C GLN A 271 -24.76 7.97 -6.12
N LYS A 272 -25.21 8.69 -5.09
CA LYS A 272 -25.22 8.17 -3.72
C LYS A 272 -25.99 6.85 -3.80
N PRO A 273 -25.43 5.72 -3.34
CA PRO A 273 -26.22 4.51 -3.22
C PRO A 273 -27.43 4.85 -2.33
N LYS A 274 -28.64 4.73 -2.88
CA LYS A 274 -29.86 4.77 -2.09
C LYS A 274 -29.79 3.56 -1.16
N LEU A 275 -29.45 3.79 0.10
CA LEU A 275 -29.80 2.87 1.16
C LEU A 275 -31.32 2.87 1.24
N GLU A 276 -31.95 1.86 0.68
CA GLU A 276 -33.36 1.58 0.92
C GLU A 276 -33.54 1.34 2.42
N SER A 277 -34.18 2.30 3.08
CA SER A 277 -34.60 2.20 4.48
C SER A 277 -35.77 1.21 4.59
N GLY A 278 -35.44 -0.08 4.55
CA GLY A 278 -36.37 -1.17 4.86
C GLY A 278 -36.39 -1.48 6.35
N VAL A 279 -36.74 -0.53 7.21
CA VAL A 279 -37.15 -0.84 8.57
C VAL A 279 -38.67 -0.87 8.57
N GLN A 280 -39.25 -2.07 8.45
CA GLN A 280 -40.64 -2.30 8.82
C GLN A 280 -40.76 -2.17 10.36
N GLU A 281 -41.40 -1.11 10.82
CA GLU A 281 -41.91 -1.04 12.20
C GLU A 281 -42.91 -2.15 12.42
N SER A 282 -42.52 -3.21 13.11
CA SER A 282 -43.47 -4.17 13.68
C SER A 282 -44.10 -3.54 14.92
N SER A 283 -45.35 -3.08 14.77
CA SER A 283 -46.21 -2.65 15.85
C SER A 283 -46.50 -3.84 16.80
N VAL A 284 -45.83 -3.83 17.96
CA VAL A 284 -46.25 -4.70 19.08
C VAL A 284 -47.45 -4.03 19.75
N LYS A 285 -48.66 -4.52 19.49
CA LYS A 285 -49.83 -4.20 20.26
C LYS A 285 -49.67 -4.81 21.67
N SER A 286 -49.62 -3.97 22.69
CA SER A 286 -49.83 -4.35 24.08
C SER A 286 -51.29 -4.75 24.28
N ASN A 287 -51.55 -5.99 24.70
CA ASN A 287 -52.76 -6.37 25.37
C ASN A 287 -52.43 -6.79 26.79
N LYS A 288 -53.05 -5.99 27.70
CA LYS A 288 -53.34 -6.24 29.15
C LYS A 288 -52.33 -6.96 30.01
#